data_1ec56f3c4810fd888a01e6212147e05f
#
_entry.id   1ec56f3c4810fd888a01e6212147e05f
#
_cell.length_a   1.000
_cell.length_b   1.000
_cell.length_c   1.000
_cell.angle_alpha   90.00
_cell.angle_beta   90.00
_cell.angle_gamma   90.00
#
_symmetry.space_group_name_H-M   'P 1'
#
loop_
_entity.id
_entity.type
_entity.pdbx_description
1 polymer ?
#
loop_
_entity_poly.entity_id
_entity_poly.type
_entity_poly.pdbx_seq_one_letter_code
_entity_poly.pdbx_strand_id
1 'polypeptide(L)'
;MTLSIIIVNYNVKYFVEQCLISIYRSQGVDLNEIEVFVVDNLSKDNSAAYLKKQFPITRYPHIHILTNKRNVGFGRANNQAIRKANGKYILFLNPDTLLTEHTLRDILSATNELTNMGVAGVKMIHTDGSFAMESRRGVPSPWVSFCKMAGLNSLFPKSKIFGKYYMRYLSTEKVSPIDIISGAFMLTSAEALKKVGMFDETFFMYGEDIDLSFRFLKAGYSNYYIPTPLLHYKGESTKKNSYHYVHVFYEAMLIFFKKHYKHYNFILSFPIKLAIILRAIMALIVQQTQNLHKFLRPRNGKMPKRMLYIGKSSDMVKQIAEEYGLSIDYLSANETSLPKGHHSLTTSPTYYSQIIYDISDFSIGFILDRFEEKPYKQVQIGTFNAERGIIITNNNIYFKD
;
A
#
# COMPACT_ATOMS: atom_id res chain seq x y z
N MET A 1 -16.17 9.94 -17.86
CA MET A 1 -15.05 9.82 -16.90
C MET A 1 -13.89 9.07 -17.51
N THR A 2 -12.69 9.60 -17.34
CA THR A 2 -11.46 8.93 -17.79
C THR A 2 -11.03 7.86 -16.77
N LEU A 3 -11.18 8.13 -15.47
CA LEU A 3 -10.70 7.26 -14.41
C LEU A 3 -11.73 7.11 -13.28
N SER A 4 -12.01 5.87 -12.88
CA SER A 4 -12.72 5.55 -11.64
C SER A 4 -11.73 4.96 -10.64
N ILE A 5 -11.53 5.62 -9.50
CA ILE A 5 -10.68 5.14 -8.41
C ILE A 5 -11.56 4.47 -7.36
N ILE A 6 -11.22 3.26 -6.97
CA ILE A 6 -11.97 2.48 -5.98
C ILE A 6 -11.08 2.22 -4.77
N ILE A 7 -11.53 2.68 -3.60
CA ILE A 7 -10.84 2.55 -2.31
C ILE A 7 -11.76 1.78 -1.36
N VAL A 8 -11.29 0.65 -0.83
CA VAL A 8 -12.00 -0.09 0.21
C VAL A 8 -11.46 0.31 1.57
N ASN A 9 -12.32 0.88 2.41
CA ASN A 9 -11.97 1.33 3.76
C ASN A 9 -12.44 0.33 4.82
N TYR A 10 -11.57 0.09 5.82
CA TYR A 10 -11.92 -0.64 7.04
C TYR A 10 -11.09 -0.14 8.23
N ASN A 11 -11.68 0.73 9.07
CA ASN A 11 -11.09 1.29 10.30
C ASN A 11 -9.77 2.08 10.09
N VAL A 12 -9.65 2.85 9.00
CA VAL A 12 -8.44 3.63 8.68
C VAL A 12 -8.78 5.02 8.11
N LYS A 13 -9.75 5.71 8.72
CA LYS A 13 -10.33 6.98 8.21
C LYS A 13 -9.29 8.07 7.86
N TYR A 14 -8.25 8.24 8.67
CA TYR A 14 -7.25 9.28 8.44
C TYR A 14 -6.30 8.94 7.27
N PHE A 15 -6.01 7.64 7.06
CA PHE A 15 -5.27 7.20 5.87
C PHE A 15 -6.09 7.41 4.61
N VAL A 16 -7.39 7.06 4.62
CA VAL A 16 -8.30 7.35 3.50
C VAL A 16 -8.34 8.85 3.20
N GLU A 17 -8.45 9.70 4.24
CA GLU A 17 -8.45 11.14 4.06
C GLU A 17 -7.17 11.61 3.37
N GLN A 18 -6.00 11.17 3.84
CA GLN A 18 -4.72 11.52 3.25
C GLN A 18 -4.59 11.00 1.81
N CYS A 19 -5.04 9.77 1.54
CA CYS A 19 -5.08 9.20 0.21
C CYS A 19 -5.95 10.06 -0.73
N LEU A 20 -7.16 10.44 -0.32
CA LEU A 20 -8.05 11.34 -1.07
C LEU A 20 -7.40 12.70 -1.34
N ILE A 21 -6.77 13.32 -0.33
CA ILE A 21 -6.05 14.57 -0.50
C ILE A 21 -4.94 14.42 -1.54
N SER A 22 -4.18 13.32 -1.54
CA SER A 22 -3.13 13.08 -2.53
C SER A 22 -3.68 12.93 -3.95
N ILE A 23 -4.85 12.31 -4.12
CA ILE A 23 -5.55 12.24 -5.41
C ILE A 23 -5.91 13.64 -5.91
N TYR A 24 -6.47 14.48 -5.05
CA TYR A 24 -6.86 15.85 -5.40
C TYR A 24 -5.67 16.82 -5.58
N ARG A 25 -4.48 16.43 -5.15
CA ARG A 25 -3.21 17.14 -5.42
C ARG A 25 -2.54 16.70 -6.71
N SER A 26 -3.08 15.72 -7.42
CA SER A 26 -2.51 15.23 -8.68
C SER A 26 -2.47 16.33 -9.74
N GLN A 27 -1.35 16.42 -10.44
CA GLN A 27 -1.09 17.38 -11.50
C GLN A 27 -1.01 16.70 -12.86
N GLY A 28 -1.39 17.45 -13.92
CA GLY A 28 -1.34 16.93 -15.29
C GLY A 28 -2.46 15.92 -15.61
N VAL A 29 -3.52 15.92 -14.81
CA VAL A 29 -4.78 15.19 -15.05
C VAL A 29 -5.97 16.13 -14.83
N ASP A 30 -7.07 15.91 -15.55
CA ASP A 30 -8.31 16.64 -15.30
C ASP A 30 -9.08 15.95 -14.15
N LEU A 31 -9.14 16.60 -13.00
CA LEU A 31 -9.83 16.08 -11.82
C LEU A 31 -11.34 15.96 -12.01
N ASN A 32 -11.94 16.70 -12.96
CA ASN A 32 -13.35 16.57 -13.30
C ASN A 32 -13.66 15.29 -14.07
N GLU A 33 -12.64 14.68 -14.68
CA GLU A 33 -12.73 13.40 -15.37
C GLU A 33 -12.38 12.20 -14.47
N ILE A 34 -12.20 12.43 -13.15
CA ILE A 34 -11.89 11.40 -12.14
C ILE A 34 -13.05 11.30 -11.16
N GLU A 35 -13.61 10.11 -11.01
CA GLU A 35 -14.54 9.78 -9.93
C GLU A 35 -13.87 8.85 -8.92
N VAL A 36 -14.21 8.99 -7.64
CA VAL A 36 -13.64 8.19 -6.55
C VAL A 36 -14.76 7.53 -5.75
N PHE A 37 -14.71 6.22 -5.66
CA PHE A 37 -15.61 5.43 -4.82
C PHE A 37 -14.85 5.00 -3.55
N VAL A 38 -15.31 5.45 -2.39
CA VAL A 38 -14.84 4.95 -1.09
C VAL A 38 -15.89 3.98 -0.55
N VAL A 39 -15.55 2.69 -0.51
CA VAL A 39 -16.44 1.65 0.03
C VAL A 39 -16.08 1.39 1.49
N ASP A 40 -16.86 1.93 2.41
CA ASP A 40 -16.71 1.65 3.83
C ASP A 40 -17.28 0.27 4.17
N ASN A 41 -16.40 -0.64 4.57
CA ASN A 41 -16.73 -2.05 4.76
C ASN A 41 -17.12 -2.36 6.22
N LEU A 42 -18.05 -1.56 6.79
CA LEU A 42 -18.48 -1.58 8.19
C LEU A 42 -17.35 -1.18 9.16
N SER A 43 -16.76 -0.01 8.97
CA SER A 43 -15.78 0.55 9.91
C SER A 43 -16.41 0.92 11.25
N LYS A 44 -15.67 0.68 12.35
CA LYS A 44 -16.07 1.01 13.72
C LYS A 44 -15.51 2.35 14.22
N ASP A 45 -14.61 2.96 13.46
CA ASP A 45 -13.93 4.24 13.76
C ASP A 45 -14.71 5.48 13.27
N ASN A 46 -15.99 5.29 12.90
CA ASN A 46 -16.85 6.34 12.34
C ASN A 46 -16.37 6.91 10.98
N SER A 47 -15.59 6.12 10.21
CA SER A 47 -15.03 6.51 8.91
C SER A 47 -16.06 7.14 7.97
N ALA A 48 -17.20 6.50 7.76
CA ALA A 48 -18.18 6.95 6.77
C ALA A 48 -18.74 8.34 7.07
N ALA A 49 -19.09 8.63 8.32
CA ALA A 49 -19.60 9.93 8.74
C ALA A 49 -18.48 10.99 8.69
N TYR A 50 -17.27 10.63 9.17
CA TYR A 50 -16.11 11.47 9.13
C TYR A 50 -15.77 11.91 7.70
N LEU A 51 -15.66 10.97 6.76
CA LEU A 51 -15.32 11.26 5.37
C LEU A 51 -16.40 12.10 4.65
N LYS A 52 -17.69 11.86 4.92
CA LYS A 52 -18.77 12.71 4.40
C LYS A 52 -18.68 14.15 4.90
N LYS A 53 -18.22 14.37 6.13
CA LYS A 53 -17.99 15.70 6.70
C LYS A 53 -16.78 16.37 6.06
N GLN A 54 -15.66 15.64 5.89
CA GLN A 54 -14.42 16.18 5.34
C GLN A 54 -14.47 16.43 3.83
N PHE A 55 -15.25 15.62 3.12
CA PHE A 55 -15.43 15.70 1.67
C PHE A 55 -16.91 15.86 1.29
N PRO A 56 -17.50 17.04 1.59
CA PRO A 56 -18.90 17.30 1.26
C PRO A 56 -19.10 17.31 -0.24
N ILE A 57 -20.23 16.75 -0.72
CA ILE A 57 -20.55 16.61 -2.14
C ILE A 57 -20.61 17.95 -2.88
N THR A 58 -20.91 19.03 -2.17
CA THR A 58 -20.91 20.40 -2.73
C THR A 58 -19.54 20.87 -3.19
N ARG A 59 -18.47 20.39 -2.55
CA ARG A 59 -17.07 20.72 -2.91
C ARG A 59 -16.38 19.58 -3.67
N TYR A 60 -16.80 18.35 -3.44
CA TYR A 60 -16.21 17.15 -4.01
C TYR A 60 -17.28 16.26 -4.68
N PRO A 61 -17.88 16.72 -5.78
CA PRO A 61 -19.06 16.07 -6.39
C PRO A 61 -18.76 14.66 -6.95
N HIS A 62 -17.51 14.35 -7.21
CA HIS A 62 -17.07 13.08 -7.75
C HIS A 62 -16.57 12.07 -6.70
N ILE A 63 -16.68 12.39 -5.38
CA ILE A 63 -16.42 11.41 -4.32
C ILE A 63 -17.74 10.76 -3.88
N HIS A 64 -17.80 9.44 -4.05
CA HIS A 64 -18.96 8.62 -3.70
C HIS A 64 -18.62 7.71 -2.52
N ILE A 65 -19.27 7.93 -1.36
CA ILE A 65 -19.04 7.11 -0.17
C ILE A 65 -20.17 6.07 -0.08
N LEU A 66 -19.80 4.80 -0.29
CA LEU A 66 -20.68 3.64 -0.18
C LEU A 66 -20.46 2.98 1.18
N THR A 67 -21.54 2.63 1.88
CA THR A 67 -21.45 2.01 3.23
C THR A 67 -22.06 0.63 3.24
N ASN A 68 -21.30 -0.36 3.73
CA ASN A 68 -21.77 -1.71 3.89
C ASN A 68 -22.35 -1.96 5.30
N LYS A 69 -23.40 -2.76 5.38
CA LYS A 69 -24.00 -3.20 6.65
C LYS A 69 -23.22 -4.35 7.33
N ARG A 70 -22.25 -4.93 6.66
CA ARG A 70 -21.34 -5.97 7.17
C ARG A 70 -20.03 -5.91 6.41
N ASN A 71 -18.94 -6.41 6.98
CA ASN A 71 -17.70 -6.59 6.25
C ASN A 71 -17.87 -7.75 5.24
N VAL A 72 -17.88 -7.42 3.96
CA VAL A 72 -18.13 -8.37 2.86
C VAL A 72 -16.85 -8.91 2.23
N GLY A 73 -15.67 -8.50 2.72
CA GLY A 73 -14.37 -8.79 2.14
C GLY A 73 -13.96 -7.80 1.04
N PHE A 74 -12.68 -7.85 0.65
CA PHE A 74 -12.08 -6.87 -0.25
C PHE A 74 -12.63 -6.98 -1.68
N GLY A 75 -12.62 -8.17 -2.27
CA GLY A 75 -13.07 -8.38 -3.66
C GLY A 75 -14.53 -7.99 -3.87
N ARG A 76 -15.43 -8.40 -2.96
CA ARG A 76 -16.86 -8.06 -3.04
C ARG A 76 -17.12 -6.57 -2.85
N ALA A 77 -16.38 -5.91 -1.96
CA ALA A 77 -16.49 -4.46 -1.75
C ALA A 77 -16.06 -3.69 -3.02
N ASN A 78 -14.93 -4.07 -3.65
CA ASN A 78 -14.52 -3.51 -4.92
C ASN A 78 -15.57 -3.74 -6.03
N ASN A 79 -16.15 -4.94 -6.12
CA ASN A 79 -17.15 -5.28 -7.13
C ASN A 79 -18.40 -4.41 -7.04
N GLN A 80 -18.79 -3.95 -5.83
CA GLN A 80 -19.90 -3.02 -5.65
C GLN A 80 -19.65 -1.68 -6.34
N ALA A 81 -18.41 -1.16 -6.23
CA ALA A 81 -18.01 0.08 -6.87
C ALA A 81 -17.78 -0.10 -8.37
N ILE A 82 -17.18 -1.20 -8.83
CA ILE A 82 -17.01 -1.51 -10.26
C ILE A 82 -18.34 -1.41 -11.02
N ARG A 83 -19.43 -1.93 -10.43
CA ARG A 83 -20.78 -1.88 -11.06
C ARG A 83 -21.35 -0.47 -11.22
N LYS A 84 -20.76 0.53 -10.55
CA LYS A 84 -21.18 1.94 -10.58
C LYS A 84 -20.17 2.83 -11.32
N ALA A 85 -18.97 2.30 -11.57
CA ALA A 85 -17.88 3.00 -12.20
C ALA A 85 -18.17 3.28 -13.69
N ASN A 86 -17.88 4.51 -14.13
CA ASN A 86 -18.08 4.97 -15.49
C ASN A 86 -16.77 5.33 -16.21
N GLY A 87 -15.62 5.19 -15.53
CA GLY A 87 -14.32 5.50 -16.10
C GLY A 87 -13.88 4.53 -17.19
N LYS A 88 -13.19 5.04 -18.18
CA LYS A 88 -12.48 4.23 -19.20
C LYS A 88 -11.46 3.29 -18.53
N TYR A 89 -10.80 3.79 -17.50
CA TYR A 89 -9.90 3.02 -16.64
C TYR A 89 -10.47 2.90 -15.23
N ILE A 90 -10.15 1.79 -14.57
CA ILE A 90 -10.51 1.50 -13.18
C ILE A 90 -9.21 1.28 -12.41
N LEU A 91 -9.02 2.07 -11.35
CA LEU A 91 -7.90 1.96 -10.42
C LEU A 91 -8.39 1.42 -9.09
N PHE A 92 -7.91 0.25 -8.68
CA PHE A 92 -8.04 -0.24 -7.32
C PHE A 92 -6.88 0.33 -6.50
N LEU A 93 -7.19 1.02 -5.41
CA LEU A 93 -6.22 1.75 -4.60
C LEU A 93 -6.44 1.45 -3.12
N ASN A 94 -5.38 1.06 -2.43
CA ASN A 94 -5.46 0.85 -0.98
C ASN A 94 -5.62 2.18 -0.24
N PRO A 95 -6.38 2.20 0.87
CA PRO A 95 -6.61 3.42 1.66
C PRO A 95 -5.34 3.96 2.32
N ASP A 96 -4.32 3.12 2.55
CA ASP A 96 -3.05 3.45 3.19
C ASP A 96 -1.92 3.73 2.17
N THR A 97 -2.29 4.31 1.03
CA THR A 97 -1.36 4.78 -0.01
C THR A 97 -1.35 6.30 -0.11
N LEU A 98 -0.22 6.84 -0.52
CA LEU A 98 -0.03 8.28 -0.76
C LEU A 98 0.60 8.47 -2.14
N LEU A 99 -0.16 9.08 -3.04
CA LEU A 99 0.26 9.35 -4.41
C LEU A 99 1.18 10.57 -4.44
N THR A 100 2.17 10.56 -5.35
CA THR A 100 2.87 11.80 -5.72
C THR A 100 1.97 12.65 -6.61
N GLU A 101 2.34 13.89 -6.81
CA GLU A 101 1.62 14.84 -7.66
C GLU A 101 1.53 14.38 -9.11
N HIS A 102 2.40 13.45 -9.51
CA HIS A 102 2.51 12.98 -10.90
C HIS A 102 2.10 11.52 -11.11
N THR A 103 1.84 10.75 -10.05
CA THR A 103 1.54 9.32 -10.16
C THR A 103 0.38 9.01 -11.13
N LEU A 104 -0.74 9.74 -11.05
CA LEU A 104 -1.88 9.50 -11.95
C LEU A 104 -1.58 9.89 -13.41
N ARG A 105 -0.90 11.01 -13.62
CA ARG A 105 -0.47 11.44 -14.96
C ARG A 105 0.42 10.38 -15.60
N ASP A 106 1.43 9.95 -14.88
CA ASP A 106 2.47 9.05 -15.42
C ASP A 106 1.90 7.67 -15.73
N ILE A 107 1.02 7.12 -14.87
CA ILE A 107 0.40 5.83 -15.13
C ILE A 107 -0.57 5.89 -16.31
N LEU A 108 -1.40 6.94 -16.40
CA LEU A 108 -2.34 7.11 -17.51
C LEU A 108 -1.60 7.38 -18.84
N SER A 109 -0.52 8.15 -18.82
CA SER A 109 0.32 8.36 -20.00
C SER A 109 0.94 7.05 -20.48
N ALA A 110 1.51 6.27 -19.56
CA ALA A 110 2.12 4.98 -19.88
C ALA A 110 1.11 4.00 -20.52
N THR A 111 -0.17 4.03 -20.14
CA THR A 111 -1.18 3.13 -20.73
C THR A 111 -1.37 3.33 -22.23
N ASN A 112 -1.07 4.52 -22.76
CA ASN A 112 -1.20 4.79 -24.20
C ASN A 112 -0.11 4.07 -25.02
N GLU A 113 1.01 3.73 -24.40
CA GLU A 113 2.15 3.06 -25.03
C GLU A 113 2.11 1.53 -24.84
N LEU A 114 1.28 1.05 -23.90
CA LEU A 114 1.21 -0.37 -23.58
C LEU A 114 0.24 -1.10 -24.49
N THR A 115 0.75 -2.11 -25.18
CA THR A 115 -0.07 -2.97 -26.02
C THR A 115 -0.74 -4.08 -25.21
N ASN A 116 -2.02 -4.31 -25.46
CA ASN A 116 -2.77 -5.42 -24.85
C ASN A 116 -2.64 -5.51 -23.31
N MET A 117 -2.74 -4.33 -22.65
CA MET A 117 -2.60 -4.21 -21.21
C MET A 117 -3.76 -4.90 -20.48
N GLY A 118 -3.46 -5.85 -19.60
CA GLY A 118 -4.38 -6.41 -18.62
C GLY A 118 -4.48 -5.50 -17.40
N VAL A 119 -3.47 -5.55 -16.54
CA VAL A 119 -3.35 -4.68 -15.36
C VAL A 119 -1.97 -4.04 -15.30
N ALA A 120 -1.91 -2.82 -14.77
CA ALA A 120 -0.67 -2.09 -14.52
C ALA A 120 -0.56 -1.72 -13.04
N GLY A 121 0.64 -1.85 -12.48
CA GLY A 121 0.99 -1.44 -11.13
C GLY A 121 2.20 -0.51 -11.14
N VAL A 122 2.47 0.10 -9.99
CA VAL A 122 3.47 1.15 -9.82
C VAL A 122 4.61 0.76 -8.89
N LYS A 123 5.64 1.60 -8.81
CA LYS A 123 6.76 1.50 -7.88
C LYS A 123 6.29 1.86 -6.47
N MET A 124 5.99 0.87 -5.66
CA MET A 124 5.65 1.11 -4.26
C MET A 124 6.92 1.27 -3.42
N ILE A 125 6.89 2.24 -2.51
CA ILE A 125 7.96 2.58 -1.58
C ILE A 125 7.43 2.41 -0.16
N HIS A 126 8.22 1.77 0.72
CA HIS A 126 7.93 1.66 2.14
C HIS A 126 8.24 2.98 2.86
N THR A 127 7.74 3.12 4.08
CA THR A 127 7.97 4.30 4.91
C THR A 127 9.44 4.55 5.29
N ASP A 128 10.33 3.58 5.12
CA ASP A 128 11.78 3.73 5.27
C ASP A 128 12.51 4.11 3.96
N GLY A 129 11.76 4.41 2.89
CA GLY A 129 12.30 4.73 1.57
C GLY A 129 12.70 3.51 0.73
N SER A 130 12.61 2.29 1.28
CA SER A 130 12.99 1.10 0.55
C SER A 130 11.94 0.68 -0.48
N PHE A 131 12.40 0.12 -1.59
CA PHE A 131 11.53 -0.44 -2.64
C PHE A 131 10.70 -1.60 -2.09
N ALA A 132 9.38 -1.55 -2.26
CA ALA A 132 8.47 -2.60 -1.89
C ALA A 132 8.52 -3.75 -2.92
N MET A 133 9.10 -4.89 -2.55
CA MET A 133 9.29 -6.03 -3.43
C MET A 133 7.99 -6.57 -4.05
N GLU A 134 6.86 -6.37 -3.37
CA GLU A 134 5.54 -6.73 -3.85
C GLU A 134 5.03 -5.90 -5.04
N SER A 135 5.71 -4.83 -5.40
CA SER A 135 5.44 -4.08 -6.64
C SER A 135 5.55 -4.95 -7.88
N ARG A 136 6.34 -6.01 -7.81
CA ARG A 136 6.59 -6.94 -8.93
C ARG A 136 6.60 -8.36 -8.40
N ARG A 137 5.68 -9.18 -8.90
CA ARG A 137 5.60 -10.58 -8.49
C ARG A 137 5.41 -11.49 -9.70
N GLY A 138 6.02 -12.66 -9.66
CA GLY A 138 5.72 -13.77 -10.55
C GLY A 138 4.49 -14.55 -10.07
N VAL A 139 3.85 -15.29 -10.98
CA VAL A 139 2.78 -16.22 -10.62
C VAL A 139 3.28 -17.18 -9.54
N PRO A 140 2.57 -17.32 -8.41
CA PRO A 140 2.93 -18.26 -7.35
C PRO A 140 2.60 -19.71 -7.81
N SER A 141 3.30 -20.18 -8.87
CA SER A 141 3.26 -21.59 -9.25
C SER A 141 3.85 -22.45 -8.14
N PRO A 142 3.62 -23.78 -8.15
CA PRO A 142 4.22 -24.68 -7.18
C PRO A 142 5.73 -24.53 -7.03
N TRP A 143 6.44 -24.42 -8.16
CA TRP A 143 7.90 -24.23 -8.18
C TRP A 143 8.31 -22.87 -7.59
N VAL A 144 7.67 -21.79 -8.02
CA VAL A 144 7.96 -20.44 -7.53
C VAL A 144 7.69 -20.33 -6.02
N SER A 145 6.60 -20.95 -5.55
CA SER A 145 6.25 -21.00 -4.12
C SER A 145 7.27 -21.83 -3.33
N PHE A 146 7.70 -22.97 -3.86
CA PHE A 146 8.76 -23.78 -3.26
C PHE A 146 10.07 -22.99 -3.15
N CYS A 147 10.53 -22.35 -4.23
CA CYS A 147 11.75 -21.53 -4.22
C CYS A 147 11.70 -20.42 -3.16
N LYS A 148 10.52 -19.79 -2.98
CA LYS A 148 10.32 -18.78 -1.93
C LYS A 148 10.42 -19.39 -0.54
N MET A 149 9.74 -20.50 -0.28
CA MET A 149 9.73 -21.15 1.03
C MET A 149 11.09 -21.72 1.41
N ALA A 150 11.82 -22.30 0.46
CA ALA A 150 13.17 -22.81 0.64
C ALA A 150 14.26 -21.73 0.69
N GLY A 151 13.91 -20.43 0.57
CA GLY A 151 14.86 -19.33 0.59
C GLY A 151 15.70 -19.15 -0.68
N LEU A 152 15.49 -19.99 -1.71
CA LEU A 152 16.25 -19.96 -2.97
C LEU A 152 16.12 -18.62 -3.71
N ASN A 153 14.96 -17.96 -3.59
CA ASN A 153 14.75 -16.64 -4.17
C ASN A 153 15.60 -15.53 -3.48
N SER A 154 16.04 -15.76 -2.25
CA SER A 154 16.91 -14.83 -1.52
C SER A 154 18.39 -15.15 -1.79
N LEU A 155 18.74 -16.41 -1.97
CA LEU A 155 20.10 -16.84 -2.33
C LEU A 155 20.44 -16.49 -3.79
N PHE A 156 19.47 -16.63 -4.70
CA PHE A 156 19.64 -16.37 -6.14
C PHE A 156 18.65 -15.31 -6.66
N PRO A 157 18.69 -14.06 -6.14
CA PRO A 157 17.65 -13.06 -6.40
C PRO A 157 17.57 -12.61 -7.87
N LYS A 158 18.69 -12.67 -8.61
CA LYS A 158 18.78 -12.29 -10.02
C LYS A 158 18.48 -13.45 -10.99
N SER A 159 18.26 -14.66 -10.49
CA SER A 159 17.92 -15.81 -11.32
C SER A 159 16.47 -15.73 -11.79
N LYS A 160 16.23 -15.89 -13.09
CA LYS A 160 14.87 -15.98 -13.66
C LYS A 160 14.14 -17.27 -13.24
N ILE A 161 14.84 -18.29 -12.75
CA ILE A 161 14.29 -19.56 -12.28
C ILE A 161 13.97 -19.49 -10.80
N PHE A 162 14.96 -19.14 -9.95
CA PHE A 162 14.83 -19.14 -8.48
C PHE A 162 14.29 -17.82 -7.93
N GLY A 163 14.65 -16.70 -8.57
CA GLY A 163 14.24 -15.33 -8.17
C GLY A 163 12.90 -14.87 -8.74
N LYS A 164 12.15 -15.75 -9.41
CA LYS A 164 10.91 -15.40 -10.14
C LYS A 164 9.82 -14.84 -9.23
N TYR A 165 9.80 -15.19 -7.94
CA TYR A 165 8.74 -14.71 -7.04
C TYR A 165 8.67 -13.18 -6.92
N TYR A 166 9.80 -12.49 -6.76
CA TYR A 166 9.89 -11.02 -6.68
C TYR A 166 10.48 -10.38 -7.94
N MET A 167 10.81 -11.17 -8.96
CA MET A 167 11.36 -10.73 -10.25
C MET A 167 12.50 -9.71 -10.09
N ARG A 168 13.40 -9.93 -9.10
CA ARG A 168 14.50 -9.00 -8.75
C ARG A 168 15.56 -8.86 -9.84
N TYR A 169 15.47 -9.62 -10.91
CA TYR A 169 16.28 -9.49 -12.11
C TYR A 169 15.82 -8.35 -13.05
N LEU A 170 14.61 -7.79 -12.81
CA LEU A 170 14.11 -6.62 -13.55
C LEU A 170 14.62 -5.32 -12.92
N SER A 171 14.80 -4.27 -13.73
CA SER A 171 15.10 -2.92 -13.26
C SER A 171 13.91 -2.32 -12.51
N THR A 172 14.16 -1.56 -11.44
CA THR A 172 13.14 -0.76 -10.74
C THR A 172 12.78 0.52 -11.49
N GLU A 173 13.59 0.93 -12.47
CA GLU A 173 13.47 2.22 -13.16
C GLU A 173 12.99 2.07 -14.62
N LYS A 174 12.49 0.88 -14.99
CA LYS A 174 12.01 0.62 -16.37
C LYS A 174 10.64 -0.03 -16.34
N VAL A 175 9.77 0.42 -17.24
CA VAL A 175 8.53 -0.29 -17.55
C VAL A 175 8.88 -1.73 -17.94
N SER A 176 8.21 -2.68 -17.34
CA SER A 176 8.50 -4.11 -17.55
C SER A 176 7.23 -4.95 -17.48
N PRO A 177 7.09 -5.96 -18.34
CA PRO A 177 6.05 -6.96 -18.17
C PRO A 177 6.34 -7.79 -16.92
N ILE A 178 5.31 -8.00 -16.11
CA ILE A 178 5.36 -8.81 -14.88
C ILE A 178 4.12 -9.70 -14.80
N ASP A 179 4.15 -10.71 -13.92
CA ASP A 179 3.02 -11.63 -13.88
C ASP A 179 1.88 -11.09 -13.00
N ILE A 180 2.17 -10.65 -11.79
CA ILE A 180 1.18 -10.32 -10.77
C ILE A 180 1.39 -8.91 -10.25
N ILE A 181 0.33 -8.12 -10.26
CA ILE A 181 0.27 -6.77 -9.69
C ILE A 181 -0.23 -6.84 -8.25
N SER A 182 0.24 -5.92 -7.42
CA SER A 182 -0.29 -5.76 -6.05
C SER A 182 -1.65 -5.05 -6.07
N GLY A 183 -2.60 -5.56 -5.31
CA GLY A 183 -3.90 -4.92 -5.10
C GLY A 183 -3.82 -3.55 -4.39
N ALA A 184 -2.64 -3.15 -3.89
CA ALA A 184 -2.44 -1.83 -3.31
C ALA A 184 -2.54 -0.69 -4.34
N PHE A 185 -2.14 -0.95 -5.59
CA PHE A 185 -2.35 -0.07 -6.75
C PHE A 185 -2.45 -0.93 -8.00
N MET A 186 -3.63 -1.05 -8.58
CA MET A 186 -3.88 -1.90 -9.74
C MET A 186 -4.81 -1.16 -10.72
N LEU A 187 -4.25 -0.74 -11.87
CA LEU A 187 -4.99 -0.07 -12.94
C LEU A 187 -5.33 -1.05 -14.05
N THR A 188 -6.55 -1.01 -14.54
CA THR A 188 -7.00 -1.80 -15.72
C THR A 188 -7.98 -0.98 -16.57
N SER A 189 -8.18 -1.35 -17.83
CA SER A 189 -9.28 -0.77 -18.60
C SER A 189 -10.61 -1.43 -18.23
N ALA A 190 -11.69 -0.67 -18.23
CA ALA A 190 -13.05 -1.18 -17.99
C ALA A 190 -13.42 -2.27 -19.01
N GLU A 191 -12.97 -2.13 -20.27
CA GLU A 191 -13.20 -3.11 -21.33
C GLU A 191 -12.52 -4.45 -21.04
N ALA A 192 -11.21 -4.42 -20.68
CA ALA A 192 -10.47 -5.63 -20.35
C ALA A 192 -11.04 -6.31 -19.10
N LEU A 193 -11.40 -5.51 -18.07
CA LEU A 193 -12.05 -6.04 -16.88
C LEU A 193 -13.41 -6.68 -17.18
N LYS A 194 -14.21 -6.12 -18.09
CA LYS A 194 -15.48 -6.71 -18.52
C LYS A 194 -15.28 -8.07 -19.22
N LYS A 195 -14.21 -8.22 -20.02
CA LYS A 195 -13.88 -9.49 -20.71
C LYS A 195 -13.40 -10.57 -19.76
N VAL A 196 -12.54 -10.20 -18.79
CA VAL A 196 -11.92 -11.17 -17.87
C VAL A 196 -12.79 -11.45 -16.65
N GLY A 197 -13.69 -10.53 -16.31
CA GLY A 197 -14.54 -10.55 -15.13
C GLY A 197 -13.92 -9.82 -13.92
N MET A 198 -14.78 -9.40 -13.01
CA MET A 198 -14.42 -8.68 -11.78
C MET A 198 -13.64 -9.58 -10.80
N PHE A 199 -13.38 -9.10 -9.59
CA PHE A 199 -12.79 -9.91 -8.52
C PHE A 199 -13.62 -11.14 -8.21
N ASP A 200 -12.95 -12.27 -7.95
CA ASP A 200 -13.60 -13.48 -7.47
C ASP A 200 -13.97 -13.33 -5.98
N GLU A 201 -15.27 -13.34 -5.69
CA GLU A 201 -15.82 -13.09 -4.35
C GLU A 201 -15.63 -14.27 -3.38
N THR A 202 -15.03 -15.37 -3.81
CA THR A 202 -14.64 -16.48 -2.94
C THR A 202 -13.42 -16.14 -2.08
N PHE A 203 -12.60 -15.15 -2.53
CA PHE A 203 -11.53 -14.58 -1.73
C PHE A 203 -12.11 -13.52 -0.79
N PHE A 204 -12.02 -13.76 0.51
CA PHE A 204 -12.43 -12.74 1.49
C PHE A 204 -11.43 -11.57 1.53
N MET A 205 -10.14 -11.89 1.61
CA MET A 205 -9.02 -10.96 1.62
C MET A 205 -7.75 -11.70 1.24
N TYR A 206 -6.85 -11.05 0.50
CA TYR A 206 -5.63 -11.61 -0.08
C TYR A 206 -5.89 -12.63 -1.21
N GLY A 207 -5.03 -12.64 -2.19
CA GLY A 207 -5.08 -13.57 -3.32
C GLY A 207 -6.05 -13.18 -4.43
N GLU A 208 -7.00 -12.29 -4.19
CA GLU A 208 -7.90 -11.73 -5.22
C GLU A 208 -7.14 -10.93 -6.29
N ASP A 209 -6.07 -10.23 -5.89
CA ASP A 209 -5.17 -9.51 -6.80
C ASP A 209 -4.34 -10.47 -7.65
N ILE A 210 -3.88 -11.57 -7.04
CA ILE A 210 -3.15 -12.64 -7.72
C ILE A 210 -4.08 -13.34 -8.71
N ASP A 211 -5.29 -13.67 -8.30
CA ASP A 211 -6.29 -14.31 -9.15
C ASP A 211 -6.66 -13.46 -10.36
N LEU A 212 -6.96 -12.17 -10.12
CA LEU A 212 -7.33 -11.26 -11.20
C LEU A 212 -6.16 -11.05 -12.18
N SER A 213 -4.95 -10.77 -11.69
CA SER A 213 -3.74 -10.65 -12.53
C SER A 213 -3.50 -11.92 -13.36
N PHE A 214 -3.67 -13.10 -12.76
CA PHE A 214 -3.46 -14.35 -13.44
C PHE A 214 -4.55 -14.65 -14.48
N ARG A 215 -5.79 -14.26 -14.23
CA ARG A 215 -6.87 -14.37 -15.23
C ARG A 215 -6.62 -13.49 -16.45
N PHE A 216 -6.08 -12.28 -16.27
CA PHE A 216 -5.64 -11.44 -17.37
C PHE A 216 -4.57 -12.13 -18.23
N LEU A 217 -3.53 -12.70 -17.61
CA LEU A 217 -2.50 -13.47 -18.34
C LEU A 217 -3.09 -14.66 -19.10
N LYS A 218 -4.02 -15.42 -18.49
CA LYS A 218 -4.70 -16.53 -19.14
C LYS A 218 -5.58 -16.11 -20.32
N ALA A 219 -6.12 -14.91 -20.28
CA ALA A 219 -6.89 -14.33 -21.37
C ALA A 219 -6.01 -13.71 -22.48
N GLY A 220 -4.68 -13.86 -22.39
CA GLY A 220 -3.72 -13.38 -23.39
C GLY A 220 -3.30 -11.92 -23.22
N TYR A 221 -3.70 -11.25 -22.12
CA TYR A 221 -3.23 -9.90 -21.79
C TYR A 221 -1.83 -9.92 -21.17
N SER A 222 -1.15 -8.78 -21.18
CA SER A 222 0.11 -8.55 -20.48
C SER A 222 -0.09 -7.63 -19.29
N ASN A 223 0.52 -7.96 -18.14
CA ASN A 223 0.52 -7.11 -16.97
C ASN A 223 1.83 -6.34 -16.90
N TYR A 224 1.80 -5.09 -16.42
CA TYR A 224 2.94 -4.20 -16.48
C TYR A 224 3.26 -3.56 -15.14
N TYR A 225 4.55 -3.47 -14.84
CA TYR A 225 5.11 -2.61 -13.82
C TYR A 225 5.52 -1.29 -14.45
N ILE A 226 5.12 -0.16 -13.85
CA ILE A 226 5.47 1.20 -14.26
C ILE A 226 6.25 1.85 -13.13
N PRO A 227 7.43 2.47 -13.40
CA PRO A 227 8.34 2.97 -12.36
C PRO A 227 7.93 4.34 -11.80
N THR A 228 6.63 4.64 -11.68
CA THR A 228 6.17 5.84 -11.02
C THR A 228 5.98 5.58 -9.51
N PRO A 229 6.52 6.46 -8.62
CA PRO A 229 6.55 6.19 -7.20
C PRO A 229 5.19 6.40 -6.52
N LEU A 230 5.00 5.64 -5.43
CA LEU A 230 3.85 5.73 -4.53
C LEU A 230 4.29 5.27 -3.14
N LEU A 231 3.96 6.01 -2.09
CA LEU A 231 4.15 5.54 -0.72
C LEU A 231 3.03 4.56 -0.32
N HIS A 232 3.41 3.42 0.25
CA HIS A 232 2.48 2.48 0.84
C HIS A 232 2.83 2.23 2.31
N TYR A 233 2.03 2.77 3.23
CA TYR A 233 2.24 2.63 4.68
C TYR A 233 2.21 1.18 5.15
N LYS A 234 1.48 0.31 4.45
CA LYS A 234 1.42 -1.15 4.56
C LYS A 234 1.04 -1.69 5.94
N GLY A 235 -0.19 -2.15 6.01
CA GLY A 235 -0.66 -2.98 7.11
C GLY A 235 -1.43 -2.25 8.19
N GLU A 236 -1.86 -1.02 7.92
CA GLU A 236 -2.64 -0.22 8.86
C GLU A 236 -4.03 -0.82 9.13
N SER A 237 -4.63 -1.45 8.13
CA SER A 237 -5.91 -2.15 8.28
C SER A 237 -5.79 -3.57 8.86
N THR A 238 -4.57 -4.13 8.98
CA THR A 238 -4.41 -5.54 9.39
C THR A 238 -3.09 -5.78 10.15
N LYS A 239 -3.17 -6.16 11.42
CA LYS A 239 -1.98 -6.58 12.20
C LYS A 239 -1.46 -7.92 11.69
N LYS A 240 -0.34 -7.91 10.94
CA LYS A 240 0.27 -9.08 10.25
C LYS A 240 0.66 -10.26 11.13
N ASN A 241 0.80 -10.07 12.42
CA ASN A 241 1.20 -11.11 13.39
C ASN A 241 0.01 -11.76 14.10
N SER A 242 -1.23 -11.53 13.64
CA SER A 242 -2.38 -12.21 14.21
C SER A 242 -2.56 -13.58 13.58
N TYR A 243 -2.97 -14.58 14.38
CA TYR A 243 -3.39 -15.90 13.90
C TYR A 243 -4.41 -15.79 12.75
N HIS A 244 -5.32 -14.83 12.85
CA HIS A 244 -6.34 -14.55 11.84
C HIS A 244 -5.73 -14.15 10.48
N TYR A 245 -4.70 -13.29 10.47
CA TYR A 245 -3.98 -12.91 9.25
C TYR A 245 -3.37 -14.13 8.55
N VAL A 246 -2.67 -14.96 9.33
CA VAL A 246 -2.01 -16.17 8.83
C VAL A 246 -3.04 -17.11 8.22
N HIS A 247 -4.14 -17.34 8.91
CA HIS A 247 -5.22 -18.22 8.43
C HIS A 247 -5.83 -17.73 7.11
N VAL A 248 -6.27 -16.48 7.05
CA VAL A 248 -6.91 -15.89 5.85
C VAL A 248 -5.95 -15.88 4.66
N PHE A 249 -4.67 -15.55 4.88
CA PHE A 249 -3.66 -15.58 3.81
C PHE A 249 -3.45 -16.97 3.22
N TYR A 250 -3.36 -18.00 4.07
CA TYR A 250 -3.16 -19.35 3.59
C TYR A 250 -4.43 -19.96 2.98
N GLU A 251 -5.58 -19.62 3.50
CA GLU A 251 -6.88 -19.98 2.90
C GLU A 251 -6.98 -19.42 1.48
N ALA A 252 -6.64 -18.15 1.28
CA ALA A 252 -6.60 -17.53 -0.04
C ALA A 252 -5.64 -18.24 -0.99
N MET A 253 -4.47 -18.66 -0.52
CA MET A 253 -3.53 -19.44 -1.33
C MET A 253 -4.10 -20.81 -1.71
N LEU A 254 -4.79 -21.49 -0.81
CA LEU A 254 -5.44 -22.76 -1.10
C LEU A 254 -6.57 -22.62 -2.14
N ILE A 255 -7.37 -21.55 -2.03
CA ILE A 255 -8.41 -21.20 -3.02
C ILE A 255 -7.76 -21.01 -4.40
N PHE A 256 -6.69 -20.21 -4.47
CA PHE A 256 -5.96 -19.96 -5.72
C PHE A 256 -5.43 -21.25 -6.35
N PHE A 257 -4.76 -22.11 -5.59
CA PHE A 257 -4.25 -23.38 -6.09
C PHE A 257 -5.36 -24.32 -6.52
N LYS A 258 -6.43 -24.46 -5.74
CA LYS A 258 -7.60 -25.27 -6.09
C LYS A 258 -8.25 -24.80 -7.39
N LYS A 259 -8.33 -23.48 -7.61
CA LYS A 259 -8.93 -22.89 -8.81
C LYS A 259 -8.08 -23.10 -10.06
N HIS A 260 -6.79 -22.81 -9.96
CA HIS A 260 -5.92 -22.69 -11.14
C HIS A 260 -5.02 -23.88 -11.42
N TYR A 261 -4.81 -24.77 -10.43
CA TYR A 261 -3.92 -25.93 -10.51
C TYR A 261 -4.60 -27.24 -10.13
N LYS A 262 -5.85 -27.47 -10.59
CA LYS A 262 -6.69 -28.64 -10.24
C LYS A 262 -5.98 -30.01 -10.44
N HIS A 263 -5.14 -30.14 -11.46
CA HIS A 263 -4.43 -31.40 -11.76
C HIS A 263 -3.31 -31.74 -10.75
N TYR A 264 -2.89 -30.78 -9.92
CA TYR A 264 -1.83 -30.97 -8.93
C TYR A 264 -2.34 -31.14 -7.48
N ASN A 265 -3.66 -31.31 -7.31
CA ASN A 265 -4.30 -31.21 -5.99
C ASN A 265 -3.76 -32.18 -4.92
N PHE A 266 -3.31 -33.37 -5.28
CA PHE A 266 -2.84 -34.35 -4.30
C PHE A 266 -1.35 -34.14 -3.94
N ILE A 267 -0.48 -33.96 -4.94
CA ILE A 267 0.98 -33.84 -4.73
C ILE A 267 1.35 -32.50 -4.10
N LEU A 268 0.61 -31.42 -4.37
CA LEU A 268 0.91 -30.07 -3.91
C LEU A 268 0.16 -29.66 -2.64
N SER A 269 -1.04 -30.22 -2.40
CA SER A 269 -1.81 -29.85 -1.21
C SER A 269 -1.13 -30.35 0.08
N PHE A 270 -0.44 -31.49 0.04
CA PHE A 270 0.23 -32.04 1.22
C PHE A 270 1.45 -31.21 1.65
N PRO A 271 2.45 -30.89 0.79
CA PRO A 271 3.59 -30.05 1.20
C PRO A 271 3.16 -28.63 1.56
N ILE A 272 2.15 -28.07 0.89
CA ILE A 272 1.64 -26.72 1.20
C ILE A 272 0.92 -26.74 2.56
N LYS A 273 0.04 -27.69 2.82
CA LYS A 273 -0.61 -27.85 4.13
C LYS A 273 0.41 -28.08 5.25
N LEU A 274 1.40 -28.92 5.00
CA LEU A 274 2.49 -29.16 5.95
C LEU A 274 3.32 -27.91 6.21
N ALA A 275 3.67 -27.14 5.17
CA ALA A 275 4.38 -25.87 5.32
C ALA A 275 3.55 -24.81 6.06
N ILE A 276 2.24 -24.78 5.84
CA ILE A 276 1.28 -23.95 6.58
C ILE A 276 1.31 -24.30 8.07
N ILE A 277 1.16 -25.59 8.39
CA ILE A 277 1.14 -26.07 9.78
C ILE A 277 2.48 -25.77 10.47
N LEU A 278 3.60 -26.09 9.82
CA LEU A 278 4.94 -25.85 10.38
C LEU A 278 5.18 -24.35 10.62
N ARG A 279 4.74 -23.49 9.71
CA ARG A 279 4.91 -22.05 9.86
C ARG A 279 3.96 -21.44 10.88
N ALA A 280 2.74 -21.97 11.00
CA ALA A 280 1.82 -21.60 12.08
C ALA A 280 2.39 -21.98 13.45
N ILE A 281 2.96 -23.19 13.58
CA ILE A 281 3.65 -23.65 14.80
C ILE A 281 4.86 -22.75 15.10
N MET A 282 5.70 -22.43 14.10
CA MET A 282 6.82 -21.52 14.28
C MET A 282 6.37 -20.11 14.69
N ALA A 283 5.29 -19.59 14.09
CA ALA A 283 4.75 -18.28 14.47
C ALA A 283 4.25 -18.28 15.93
N LEU A 284 3.60 -19.34 16.39
CA LEU A 284 3.18 -19.51 17.79
C LEU A 284 4.39 -19.60 18.73
N ILE A 285 5.44 -20.35 18.37
CA ILE A 285 6.67 -20.44 19.16
C ILE A 285 7.36 -19.08 19.26
N VAL A 286 7.49 -18.35 18.14
CA VAL A 286 8.08 -16.99 18.11
C VAL A 286 7.23 -16.03 18.94
N GLN A 287 5.91 -16.12 18.88
CA GLN A 287 5.01 -15.29 19.70
C GLN A 287 5.15 -15.59 21.19
N GLN A 288 5.23 -16.86 21.58
CA GLN A 288 5.47 -17.27 22.97
C GLN A 288 6.85 -16.81 23.46
N THR A 289 7.91 -16.98 22.65
CA THR A 289 9.27 -16.53 23.02
C THR A 289 9.35 -15.00 23.10
N GLN A 290 8.68 -14.26 22.22
CA GLN A 290 8.61 -12.80 22.32
C GLN A 290 7.84 -12.31 23.56
N ASN A 291 6.79 -13.01 23.95
CA ASN A 291 6.05 -12.72 25.19
C ASN A 291 6.90 -13.04 26.43
N LEU A 292 7.63 -14.15 26.44
CA LEU A 292 8.61 -14.48 27.48
C LEU A 292 9.75 -13.46 27.54
N HIS A 293 10.31 -13.05 26.38
CA HIS A 293 11.35 -12.02 26.33
C HIS A 293 10.84 -10.64 26.77
N LYS A 294 9.57 -10.29 26.51
CA LYS A 294 8.95 -9.07 27.05
C LYS A 294 8.78 -9.13 28.58
N PHE A 295 8.51 -10.32 29.12
CA PHE A 295 8.35 -10.53 30.54
C PHE A 295 9.71 -10.55 31.28
N LEU A 296 10.76 -11.09 30.64
CA LEU A 296 12.10 -11.25 31.21
C LEU A 296 13.04 -10.04 30.98
N ARG A 297 12.73 -9.14 30.03
CA ARG A 297 13.51 -7.91 29.88
C ARG A 297 13.03 -6.88 30.92
N PRO A 298 13.92 -6.43 31.83
CA PRO A 298 13.62 -5.23 32.59
C PRO A 298 13.27 -4.11 31.61
N ARG A 299 12.31 -3.28 31.99
CA ARG A 299 11.93 -2.04 31.30
C ARG A 299 13.11 -1.06 31.35
N ASN A 300 14.20 -1.39 30.70
CA ASN A 300 15.23 -0.39 30.40
C ASN A 300 14.52 0.64 29.53
N GLY A 301 14.39 1.85 30.08
CA GLY A 301 13.72 2.96 29.44
C GLY A 301 14.23 3.09 28.01
N LYS A 302 13.39 2.70 27.03
CA LYS A 302 13.66 3.10 25.66
C LYS A 302 13.67 4.62 25.71
N MET A 303 14.81 5.25 25.39
CA MET A 303 14.81 6.69 25.11
C MET A 303 13.60 6.99 24.23
N PRO A 304 12.81 8.04 24.56
CA PRO A 304 11.70 8.43 23.73
C PRO A 304 12.23 8.57 22.29
N LYS A 305 11.60 7.90 21.36
CA LYS A 305 12.03 7.92 19.96
C LYS A 305 11.90 9.36 19.48
N ARG A 306 13.03 10.04 19.29
CA ARG A 306 13.07 11.44 18.86
C ARG A 306 12.58 11.52 17.41
N MET A 307 11.75 12.49 17.12
CA MET A 307 11.21 12.78 15.79
C MET A 307 11.77 14.11 15.31
N LEU A 308 11.80 14.34 14.01
CA LEU A 308 12.10 15.62 13.41
C LEU A 308 10.91 16.09 12.59
N TYR A 309 10.43 17.29 12.84
CA TYR A 309 9.49 17.97 11.97
C TYR A 309 10.22 18.95 11.06
N ILE A 310 9.87 18.92 9.76
CA ILE A 310 10.40 19.82 8.73
C ILE A 310 9.22 20.51 8.04
N GLY A 311 9.08 21.81 8.22
CA GLY A 311 7.98 22.60 7.67
C GLY A 311 7.83 23.94 8.37
N LYS A 312 6.86 24.75 7.93
CA LYS A 312 6.63 26.10 8.47
C LYS A 312 5.55 26.16 9.55
N SER A 313 4.73 25.12 9.68
CA SER A 313 3.57 25.07 10.61
C SER A 313 3.96 24.52 12.00
N SER A 314 5.13 24.90 12.51
CA SER A 314 5.71 24.32 13.74
C SER A 314 4.84 24.51 15.00
N ASP A 315 4.07 25.60 15.10
CA ASP A 315 3.29 25.89 16.31
C ASP A 315 2.14 24.91 16.52
N MET A 316 1.48 24.49 15.44
CA MET A 316 0.44 23.45 15.50
C MET A 316 1.05 22.09 15.88
N VAL A 317 2.21 21.76 15.32
CA VAL A 317 2.92 20.53 15.64
C VAL A 317 3.42 20.52 17.08
N LYS A 318 3.83 21.66 17.65
CA LYS A 318 4.19 21.78 19.08
C LYS A 318 3.00 21.47 19.99
N GLN A 319 1.81 22.02 19.67
CA GLN A 319 0.58 21.72 20.43
C GLN A 319 0.26 20.24 20.43
N ILE A 320 0.32 19.59 19.25
CA ILE A 320 0.14 18.13 19.14
C ILE A 320 1.22 17.39 19.94
N ALA A 321 2.49 17.84 19.86
CA ALA A 321 3.58 17.19 20.58
C ALA A 321 3.41 17.27 22.11
N GLU A 322 2.95 18.39 22.63
CA GLU A 322 2.65 18.60 24.05
C GLU A 322 1.49 17.67 24.49
N GLU A 323 0.40 17.61 23.72
CA GLU A 323 -0.77 16.80 24.03
C GLU A 323 -0.43 15.29 24.12
N TYR A 324 0.39 14.82 23.19
CA TYR A 324 0.75 13.38 23.10
C TYR A 324 2.10 13.04 23.77
N GLY A 325 2.78 14.02 24.40
CA GLY A 325 4.09 13.80 25.04
C GLY A 325 5.18 13.38 24.06
N LEU A 326 5.20 13.94 22.84
CA LEU A 326 6.15 13.59 21.80
C LEU A 326 7.46 14.39 21.93
N SER A 327 8.59 13.75 21.68
CA SER A 327 9.89 14.43 21.56
C SER A 327 10.17 14.76 20.10
N ILE A 328 9.95 16.01 19.70
CA ILE A 328 10.09 16.47 18.31
C ILE A 328 11.08 17.63 18.25
N ASP A 329 12.06 17.56 17.36
CA ASP A 329 12.90 18.68 16.94
C ASP A 329 12.23 19.36 15.74
N TYR A 330 12.42 20.66 15.59
CA TYR A 330 11.75 21.48 14.59
C TYR A 330 12.76 22.15 13.67
N LEU A 331 12.54 22.01 12.36
CA LEU A 331 13.29 22.72 11.32
C LEU A 331 12.29 23.47 10.42
N SER A 332 12.34 24.80 10.46
CA SER A 332 11.51 25.63 9.57
C SER A 332 12.13 25.69 8.18
N ALA A 333 11.52 25.02 7.21
CA ALA A 333 12.01 24.93 5.83
C ALA A 333 10.87 24.61 4.85
N ASN A 334 11.17 24.75 3.55
CA ASN A 334 10.39 24.26 2.43
C ASN A 334 11.34 23.70 1.35
N GLU A 335 10.83 23.19 0.22
CA GLU A 335 11.64 22.61 -0.86
C GLU A 335 12.72 23.57 -1.37
N THR A 336 12.42 24.86 -1.49
CA THR A 336 13.38 25.87 -1.98
C THR A 336 14.52 26.12 -0.99
N SER A 337 14.20 26.21 0.31
CA SER A 337 15.21 26.47 1.36
C SER A 337 15.98 25.23 1.77
N LEU A 338 15.45 24.03 1.52
CA LEU A 338 16.05 22.74 1.88
C LEU A 338 16.03 21.75 0.69
N PRO A 339 16.71 22.04 -0.42
CA PRO A 339 16.59 21.28 -1.68
C PRO A 339 17.08 19.83 -1.60
N LYS A 340 17.91 19.50 -0.62
CA LYS A 340 18.34 18.12 -0.33
C LYS A 340 17.58 17.47 0.81
N GLY A 341 16.51 18.13 1.31
CA GLY A 341 15.70 17.64 2.41
C GLY A 341 16.55 17.24 3.64
N HIS A 342 16.18 16.17 4.30
CA HIS A 342 16.85 15.68 5.50
C HIS A 342 18.32 15.24 5.29
N HIS A 343 18.81 15.16 4.05
CA HIS A 343 20.23 14.91 3.76
C HIS A 343 21.13 16.14 4.02
N SER A 344 20.54 17.34 4.13
CA SER A 344 21.27 18.58 4.46
C SER A 344 21.49 18.76 5.95
N LEU A 345 20.96 17.88 6.80
CA LEU A 345 21.07 18.02 8.25
C LEU A 345 22.52 17.81 8.71
N THR A 346 22.98 18.62 9.64
CA THR A 346 24.27 18.43 10.33
C THR A 346 24.26 17.20 11.24
N THR A 347 23.10 16.89 11.83
CA THR A 347 22.86 15.67 12.59
C THR A 347 22.49 14.52 11.66
N SER A 348 23.07 13.35 11.89
CA SER A 348 22.71 12.16 11.09
C SER A 348 21.20 11.89 11.14
N PRO A 349 20.53 11.67 10.01
CA PRO A 349 19.11 11.30 9.97
C PRO A 349 18.76 10.11 10.88
N THR A 350 19.70 9.18 11.10
CA THR A 350 19.52 8.01 11.96
C THR A 350 19.39 8.34 13.46
N TYR A 351 19.61 9.59 13.85
CA TYR A 351 19.31 10.10 15.20
C TYR A 351 17.82 10.13 15.48
N TYR A 352 17.02 10.26 14.42
CA TYR A 352 15.56 10.31 14.47
C TYR A 352 14.95 8.95 14.13
N SER A 353 13.85 8.61 14.78
CA SER A 353 13.05 7.43 14.42
C SER A 353 12.05 7.74 13.30
N GLN A 354 11.67 9.02 13.17
CA GLN A 354 10.74 9.51 12.16
C GLN A 354 11.14 10.92 11.73
N ILE A 355 10.99 11.20 10.43
CA ILE A 355 11.10 12.54 9.88
C ILE A 355 9.74 12.90 9.30
N ILE A 356 9.12 13.91 9.88
CA ILE A 356 7.77 14.37 9.56
C ILE A 356 7.90 15.60 8.65
N TYR A 357 7.47 15.45 7.41
CA TYR A 357 7.41 16.57 6.46
C TYR A 357 6.02 17.21 6.46
N ASP A 358 5.98 18.55 6.46
CA ASP A 358 4.76 19.27 6.16
C ASP A 358 4.45 19.17 4.67
N ILE A 359 3.36 18.48 4.33
CA ILE A 359 2.97 18.31 2.92
C ILE A 359 2.45 19.61 2.27
N SER A 360 2.28 20.70 3.03
CA SER A 360 1.98 22.03 2.49
C SER A 360 3.24 22.74 1.99
N ASP A 361 4.41 22.41 2.54
CA ASP A 361 5.71 23.00 2.23
C ASP A 361 6.56 22.11 1.31
N PHE A 362 6.27 20.80 1.27
CA PHE A 362 6.97 19.81 0.49
C PHE A 362 6.00 18.94 -0.30
N SER A 363 6.30 18.73 -1.59
CA SER A 363 5.55 17.78 -2.41
C SER A 363 5.82 16.33 -1.97
N ILE A 364 4.87 15.46 -2.20
CA ILE A 364 5.00 14.04 -1.87
C ILE A 364 6.10 13.42 -2.72
N GLY A 365 6.20 13.81 -3.99
CA GLY A 365 7.27 13.39 -4.88
C GLY A 365 8.65 13.72 -4.32
N PHE A 366 8.86 14.97 -3.87
CA PHE A 366 10.12 15.38 -3.23
C PHE A 366 10.45 14.51 -2.01
N ILE A 367 9.49 14.29 -1.13
CA ILE A 367 9.69 13.49 0.09
C ILE A 367 10.15 12.07 -0.28
N LEU A 368 9.45 11.43 -1.22
CA LEU A 368 9.78 10.06 -1.63
C LEU A 368 11.15 9.97 -2.29
N ASP A 369 11.51 10.92 -3.17
CA ASP A 369 12.81 10.98 -3.82
C ASP A 369 13.95 11.05 -2.80
N ARG A 370 13.81 11.90 -1.76
CA ARG A 370 14.84 12.02 -0.71
C ARG A 370 15.01 10.76 0.11
N PHE A 371 13.91 10.06 0.43
CA PHE A 371 14.01 8.80 1.16
C PHE A 371 14.51 7.64 0.29
N GLU A 372 14.14 7.62 -1.00
CA GLU A 372 14.58 6.60 -1.94
C GLU A 372 16.07 6.74 -2.32
N GLU A 373 16.57 7.99 -2.43
CA GLU A 373 17.98 8.26 -2.73
C GLU A 373 18.92 7.57 -1.72
N LYS A 374 18.53 7.56 -0.43
CA LYS A 374 19.29 6.91 0.62
C LYS A 374 18.35 6.37 1.71
N PRO A 375 17.82 5.17 1.57
CA PRO A 375 16.95 4.56 2.56
C PRO A 375 17.66 4.32 3.90
N TYR A 376 17.01 4.70 4.99
CA TYR A 376 17.48 4.46 6.35
C TYR A 376 16.51 3.54 7.08
N LYS A 377 16.81 2.26 7.22
CA LYS A 377 15.91 1.24 7.83
C LYS A 377 15.32 1.61 9.20
N GLN A 378 15.98 2.51 9.92
CA GLN A 378 15.56 2.93 11.27
C GLN A 378 14.75 4.23 11.27
N VAL A 379 14.72 4.95 10.15
CA VAL A 379 14.05 6.25 9.99
C VAL A 379 12.82 6.05 9.12
N GLN A 380 11.67 6.52 9.59
CA GLN A 380 10.41 6.35 8.88
C GLN A 380 9.87 7.69 8.41
N ILE A 381 9.24 7.71 7.26
CA ILE A 381 8.48 8.85 6.76
C ILE A 381 7.30 9.10 7.69
N GLY A 382 7.16 10.36 8.13
CA GLY A 382 5.93 10.91 8.65
C GLY A 382 5.48 12.07 7.77
N THR A 383 4.20 12.35 7.77
CA THR A 383 3.61 13.48 7.07
C THR A 383 2.77 14.30 8.04
N PHE A 384 2.83 15.62 7.91
CA PHE A 384 1.93 16.53 8.59
C PHE A 384 1.09 17.27 7.55
N ASN A 385 -0.21 17.34 7.80
CA ASN A 385 -1.14 18.15 7.02
C ASN A 385 -1.61 19.33 7.87
N ALA A 386 -1.15 20.54 7.54
CA ALA A 386 -1.46 21.75 8.27
C ALA A 386 -2.95 22.15 8.20
N GLU A 387 -3.64 21.90 7.07
CA GLU A 387 -5.07 22.19 6.93
C GLU A 387 -5.95 21.33 7.85
N ARG A 388 -5.47 20.13 8.18
CA ARG A 388 -6.20 19.14 8.99
C ARG A 388 -5.68 19.04 10.43
N GLY A 389 -4.47 19.57 10.70
CA GLY A 389 -3.82 19.42 11.99
C GLY A 389 -3.51 17.96 12.34
N ILE A 390 -3.10 17.16 11.37
CA ILE A 390 -2.90 15.71 11.54
C ILE A 390 -1.48 15.33 11.16
N ILE A 391 -0.81 14.60 12.06
CA ILE A 391 0.45 13.90 11.79
C ILE A 391 0.13 12.44 11.56
N ILE A 392 0.57 11.91 10.42
CA ILE A 392 0.45 10.48 10.08
C ILE A 392 1.83 9.86 9.97
N THR A 393 2.03 8.76 10.66
CA THR A 393 3.23 7.93 10.64
C THR A 393 2.87 6.48 10.37
N ASN A 394 3.85 5.62 10.18
CA ASN A 394 3.61 4.20 9.91
C ASN A 394 2.93 3.42 11.06
N ASN A 395 2.91 3.95 12.27
CA ASN A 395 2.37 3.24 13.44
C ASN A 395 1.34 4.04 14.24
N ASN A 396 1.33 5.36 14.09
CA ASN A 396 0.51 6.24 14.91
C ASN A 396 -0.01 7.41 14.10
N ILE A 397 -1.15 7.90 14.53
CA ILE A 397 -1.77 9.11 14.03
C ILE A 397 -1.93 10.05 15.24
N TYR A 398 -1.52 11.29 15.08
CA TYR A 398 -1.63 12.33 16.10
C TYR A 398 -2.38 13.52 15.49
N PHE A 399 -3.33 14.04 16.21
CA PHE A 399 -4.16 15.17 15.76
C PHE A 399 -4.55 16.03 16.97
N LYS A 400 -4.86 17.28 16.70
CA LYS A 400 -5.42 18.15 17.71
C LYS A 400 -6.93 17.93 17.78
N ASP A 401 -7.47 17.67 18.98
CA ASP A 401 -8.91 17.61 19.24
C ASP A 401 -9.60 18.98 19.08
#